data_ca2c5480d14dd44a0cb6ae98d13fd661
#
_entry.id   ca2c5480d14dd44a0cb6ae98d13fd661
#
_cell.length_a   1.000
_cell.length_b   1.000
_cell.length_c   1.000
_cell.angle_alpha   90.00
_cell.angle_beta   90.00
_cell.angle_gamma   90.00
#
_symmetry.space_group_name_H-M   'P 1'
#
loop_
_entity.id
_entity.type
_entity.pdbx_description
1 polymer ?
#
loop_
_entity_poly.entity_id
_entity_poly.type
_entity_poly.pdbx_seq_one_letter_code
_entity_poly.pdbx_strand_id
1 'polypeptide(L)'
;SITLDSESGKKENAEFIIGPLDSILGYPLIIKLKQDSRKIIINYHTTEAAKALQWMAPSLTFSKKFPFLFTQSQSIFARTWLPCQDSPGIRFTYNAKVKVPEGMMAAMSATNPQALNPQGQYTFDMDQHIPAYLMALAVGDFSFRAIGPRTGVYAESNLLEKAVWEFEDLEKMVNAAEQLYGTYPWGRYDVIVLPSSFPFGGMENPKLTFLTPSVIAGDRSLTSLLAHELAHSWSGNLVTNATWED
;
A
#
# COMPACT_ATOMS: atom_id res chain seq x y z
N SER A 1 17.70 -5.86 -15.80
CA SER A 1 18.36 -4.87 -16.68
C SER A 1 17.95 -3.44 -16.31
N ILE A 2 18.84 -2.49 -16.57
CA ILE A 2 18.62 -1.07 -16.31
C ILE A 2 18.87 -0.28 -17.59
N THR A 3 17.93 0.61 -17.94
CA THR A 3 17.98 1.44 -19.13
C THR A 3 17.78 2.90 -18.74
N LEU A 4 18.57 3.79 -19.32
CA LEU A 4 18.38 5.24 -19.24
C LEU A 4 17.56 5.69 -20.46
N ASP A 5 16.64 6.61 -20.22
CA ASP A 5 15.87 7.29 -21.26
C ASP A 5 16.20 8.78 -21.20
N SER A 6 16.67 9.34 -22.33
CA SER A 6 17.11 10.72 -22.44
C SER A 6 15.95 11.65 -22.84
N GLU A 7 16.19 12.97 -22.75
CA GLU A 7 15.25 13.99 -23.26
C GLU A 7 14.88 13.81 -24.74
N SER A 8 15.81 13.31 -25.54
CA SER A 8 15.59 13.04 -26.96
C SER A 8 14.81 11.74 -27.22
N GLY A 9 14.46 10.98 -26.18
CA GLY A 9 13.80 9.68 -26.28
C GLY A 9 14.75 8.53 -26.66
N LYS A 10 16.08 8.77 -26.67
CA LYS A 10 17.07 7.73 -26.89
C LYS A 10 17.18 6.84 -25.65
N LYS A 11 17.03 5.54 -25.84
CA LYS A 11 17.19 4.52 -24.78
C LYS A 11 18.54 3.84 -24.92
N GLU A 12 19.24 3.69 -23.80
CA GLU A 12 20.53 2.99 -23.75
C GLU A 12 20.70 2.25 -22.42
N ASN A 13 21.51 1.21 -22.43
CA ASN A 13 21.82 0.46 -21.22
C ASN A 13 22.60 1.34 -20.25
N ALA A 14 22.19 1.32 -18.98
CA ALA A 14 22.88 2.03 -17.91
C ALA A 14 24.09 1.23 -17.42
N GLU A 15 25.18 1.92 -17.12
CA GLU A 15 26.24 1.38 -16.28
C GLU A 15 25.75 1.42 -14.82
N PHE A 16 25.85 0.31 -14.13
CA PHE A 16 25.50 0.22 -12.72
C PHE A 16 26.38 -0.79 -11.99
N ILE A 17 26.50 -0.58 -10.70
CA ILE A 17 27.15 -1.53 -9.80
C ILE A 17 26.24 -1.82 -8.61
N ILE A 18 26.37 -3.02 -8.07
CA ILE A 18 25.81 -3.38 -6.77
C ILE A 18 26.97 -3.29 -5.79
N GLY A 19 26.87 -2.39 -4.82
CA GLY A 19 27.91 -2.19 -3.81
C GLY A 19 27.94 -3.29 -2.76
N PRO A 20 28.81 -3.17 -1.75
CA PRO A 20 28.93 -4.15 -0.69
C PRO A 20 27.66 -4.22 0.15
N LEU A 21 27.41 -5.39 0.74
CA LEU A 21 26.28 -5.60 1.65
C LEU A 21 26.46 -4.77 2.92
N ASP A 22 25.47 -3.94 3.20
CA ASP A 22 25.20 -3.41 4.52
C ASP A 22 24.23 -4.35 5.25
N SER A 23 24.50 -4.70 6.49
CA SER A 23 23.73 -5.69 7.25
C SER A 23 22.30 -5.24 7.58
N ILE A 24 22.03 -3.93 7.55
CA ILE A 24 20.72 -3.31 7.82
C ILE A 24 20.06 -2.85 6.54
N LEU A 25 20.79 -2.10 5.71
CA LEU A 25 20.27 -1.43 4.54
C LEU A 25 20.23 -2.30 3.28
N GLY A 26 20.96 -3.42 3.27
CA GLY A 26 21.06 -4.31 2.10
C GLY A 26 22.16 -3.87 1.12
N TYR A 27 21.97 -4.20 -0.15
CA TYR A 27 22.94 -3.87 -1.21
C TYR A 27 22.57 -2.54 -1.87
N PRO A 28 23.46 -1.52 -1.91
CA PRO A 28 23.21 -0.31 -2.66
C PRO A 28 23.27 -0.58 -4.16
N LEU A 29 22.26 -0.13 -4.90
CA LEU A 29 22.25 -0.08 -6.36
C LEU A 29 22.71 1.32 -6.79
N ILE A 30 23.89 1.42 -7.39
CA ILE A 30 24.49 2.67 -7.85
C ILE A 30 24.41 2.71 -9.37
N ILE A 31 23.64 3.65 -9.91
CA ILE A 31 23.41 3.82 -11.34
C ILE A 31 24.12 5.09 -11.80
N LYS A 32 24.99 4.97 -12.81
CA LYS A 32 25.66 6.11 -13.41
C LYS A 32 24.70 6.82 -14.37
N LEU A 33 24.27 8.01 -14.00
CA LEU A 33 23.42 8.85 -14.84
C LEU A 33 24.24 9.65 -15.85
N LYS A 34 23.65 9.92 -17.01
CA LYS A 34 24.13 10.89 -17.98
C LYS A 34 23.44 12.24 -17.76
N GLN A 35 24.04 13.31 -18.20
CA GLN A 35 23.55 14.67 -17.96
C GLN A 35 22.14 14.91 -18.51
N ASP A 36 21.78 14.25 -19.61
CA ASP A 36 20.47 14.33 -20.27
C ASP A 36 19.47 13.23 -19.86
N SER A 37 19.81 12.40 -18.85
CA SER A 37 18.94 11.33 -18.38
C SER A 37 17.71 11.90 -17.69
N ARG A 38 16.51 11.52 -18.15
CA ARG A 38 15.22 11.92 -17.59
C ARG A 38 14.50 10.80 -16.88
N LYS A 39 14.75 9.56 -17.29
CA LYS A 39 14.05 8.39 -16.78
C LYS A 39 14.99 7.21 -16.64
N ILE A 40 14.82 6.48 -15.56
CA ILE A 40 15.47 5.18 -15.32
C ILE A 40 14.40 4.11 -15.45
N ILE A 41 14.66 3.09 -16.24
CA ILE A 41 13.80 1.92 -16.40
C ILE A 41 14.53 0.73 -15.80
N ILE A 42 13.98 0.13 -14.77
CA ILE A 42 14.55 -1.02 -14.07
C ILE A 42 13.64 -2.22 -14.28
N ASN A 43 14.13 -3.25 -14.96
CA ASN A 43 13.43 -4.54 -15.06
C ASN A 43 14.01 -5.49 -14.03
N TYR A 44 13.18 -5.94 -13.11
CA TYR A 44 13.59 -6.80 -12.01
C TYR A 44 12.47 -7.79 -11.66
N HIS A 45 12.77 -8.72 -10.80
CA HIS A 45 11.82 -9.58 -10.12
C HIS A 45 12.22 -9.68 -8.64
N THR A 46 11.23 -9.86 -7.80
CA THR A 46 11.44 -10.11 -6.37
C THR A 46 11.74 -11.58 -6.13
N THR A 47 12.39 -11.86 -5.02
CA THR A 47 12.66 -13.23 -4.53
C THR A 47 11.94 -13.46 -3.22
N GLU A 48 12.01 -14.66 -2.67
CA GLU A 48 11.49 -15.00 -1.34
C GLU A 48 12.11 -14.18 -0.21
N ALA A 49 13.25 -13.53 -0.46
CA ALA A 49 13.90 -12.63 0.48
C ALA A 49 13.22 -11.23 0.57
N ALA A 50 12.21 -10.94 -0.24
CA ALA A 50 11.47 -9.67 -0.22
C ALA A 50 10.58 -9.59 1.02
N LYS A 51 11.14 -9.15 2.15
CA LYS A 51 10.51 -9.15 3.47
C LYS A 51 9.20 -8.39 3.55
N ALA A 52 9.01 -7.36 2.72
CA ALA A 52 7.75 -6.63 2.68
C ALA A 52 6.59 -7.45 2.10
N LEU A 53 6.86 -8.43 1.23
CA LEU A 53 5.82 -9.22 0.57
C LEU A 53 5.40 -10.39 1.45
N GLN A 54 4.20 -10.33 2.01
CA GLN A 54 3.63 -11.37 2.86
C GLN A 54 2.64 -12.21 2.05
N TRP A 55 3.07 -13.43 1.69
CA TRP A 55 2.27 -14.37 0.92
C TRP A 55 1.56 -15.37 1.83
N MET A 56 0.23 -15.39 1.76
CA MET A 56 -0.61 -16.32 2.49
C MET A 56 -1.14 -17.40 1.57
N ALA A 57 -0.90 -18.67 1.93
CA ALA A 57 -1.53 -19.79 1.24
C ALA A 57 -3.06 -19.73 1.38
N PRO A 58 -3.83 -20.32 0.46
CA PRO A 58 -5.29 -20.33 0.56
C PRO A 58 -5.81 -20.84 1.92
N SER A 59 -5.16 -21.80 2.53
CA SER A 59 -5.52 -22.33 3.86
C SER A 59 -5.47 -21.30 4.99
N LEU A 60 -4.74 -20.20 4.81
CA LEU A 60 -4.59 -19.12 5.78
C LEU A 60 -5.52 -17.92 5.51
N THR A 61 -6.26 -17.94 4.40
CA THR A 61 -7.26 -16.91 4.07
C THR A 61 -8.64 -17.31 4.61
N PHE A 62 -9.59 -16.38 4.66
CA PHE A 62 -10.95 -16.68 5.13
C PHE A 62 -11.76 -17.45 4.09
N SER A 63 -11.62 -17.13 2.80
CA SER A 63 -12.31 -17.82 1.71
C SER A 63 -11.78 -19.24 1.46
N LYS A 64 -10.54 -19.54 1.84
CA LYS A 64 -9.82 -20.79 1.58
C LYS A 64 -9.67 -21.15 0.08
N LYS A 65 -9.96 -20.22 -0.82
CA LYS A 65 -9.99 -20.46 -2.26
C LYS A 65 -8.72 -19.98 -2.97
N PHE A 66 -8.31 -18.76 -2.67
CA PHE A 66 -7.19 -18.10 -3.31
C PHE A 66 -6.12 -17.72 -2.29
N PRO A 67 -4.85 -17.62 -2.72
CA PRO A 67 -3.82 -17.02 -1.88
C PRO A 67 -4.12 -15.53 -1.64
N PHE A 68 -3.48 -14.97 -0.65
CA PHE A 68 -3.52 -13.54 -0.38
C PHE A 68 -2.09 -13.00 -0.30
N LEU A 69 -1.86 -11.85 -0.92
CA LEU A 69 -0.65 -11.06 -0.75
C LEU A 69 -1.00 -9.75 -0.10
N PHE A 70 -0.24 -9.35 0.90
CA PHE A 70 -0.19 -7.96 1.35
C PHE A 70 1.26 -7.51 1.55
N THR A 71 1.50 -6.21 1.47
CA THR A 71 2.80 -5.64 1.76
C THR A 71 2.83 -5.04 3.16
N GLN A 72 4.00 -5.11 3.81
CA GLN A 72 4.30 -4.36 5.02
C GLN A 72 5.68 -3.74 4.88
N SER A 73 5.73 -2.46 4.53
CA SER A 73 6.97 -1.78 4.12
C SER A 73 7.62 -0.95 5.24
N GLN A 74 6.88 -0.62 6.31
CA GLN A 74 7.45 0.10 7.46
C GLN A 74 8.43 -0.80 8.25
N SER A 75 9.58 -0.35 8.65
CA SER A 75 10.12 1.02 8.47
C SER A 75 10.89 1.16 7.14
N ILE A 76 11.71 0.16 6.76
CA ILE A 76 12.69 0.22 5.65
C ILE A 76 12.58 -0.99 4.71
N PHE A 77 11.40 -1.62 4.62
CA PHE A 77 11.22 -2.82 3.80
C PHE A 77 10.66 -2.53 2.40
N ALA A 78 10.31 -1.29 2.07
CA ALA A 78 9.91 -0.94 0.70
C ALA A 78 11.01 -1.30 -0.31
N ARG A 79 12.27 -1.11 0.03
CA ARG A 79 13.44 -1.49 -0.77
C ARG A 79 13.54 -2.98 -1.09
N THR A 80 12.83 -3.84 -0.35
CA THR A 80 12.87 -5.29 -0.59
C THR A 80 11.99 -5.73 -1.76
N TRP A 81 11.09 -4.86 -2.23
CA TRP A 81 10.23 -5.14 -3.37
C TRP A 81 10.20 -4.04 -4.43
N LEU A 82 10.69 -2.85 -4.10
CA LEU A 82 10.81 -1.70 -5.01
C LEU A 82 12.25 -1.19 -5.01
N PRO A 83 12.88 -0.95 -6.16
CA PRO A 83 14.13 -0.20 -6.22
C PRO A 83 13.82 1.29 -5.99
N CYS A 84 13.96 1.76 -4.76
CA CYS A 84 13.61 3.11 -4.34
C CYS A 84 14.59 3.67 -3.30
N GLN A 85 14.48 4.97 -3.06
CA GLN A 85 15.11 5.64 -1.92
C GLN A 85 14.16 5.51 -0.71
N ASP A 86 14.40 4.51 0.12
CA ASP A 86 13.52 4.09 1.20
C ASP A 86 13.84 4.83 2.50
N SER A 87 13.47 6.10 2.54
CA SER A 87 13.58 6.98 3.70
C SER A 87 12.29 7.80 3.84
N PRO A 88 11.80 8.09 5.05
CA PRO A 88 10.55 8.80 5.25
C PRO A 88 10.57 10.23 4.69
N GLY A 89 11.74 10.89 4.65
CA GLY A 89 11.92 12.23 4.08
C GLY A 89 11.89 12.26 2.54
N ILE A 90 11.98 11.11 1.86
CA ILE A 90 11.90 11.03 0.40
C ILE A 90 10.48 10.65 -0.01
N ARG A 91 9.81 11.58 -0.68
CA ARG A 91 8.40 11.44 -1.08
C ARG A 91 8.26 11.49 -2.59
N PHE A 92 7.36 10.68 -3.13
CA PHE A 92 7.08 10.58 -4.57
C PHE A 92 5.60 10.30 -4.84
N THR A 93 5.18 10.63 -6.04
CA THR A 93 3.92 10.18 -6.63
C THR A 93 4.15 8.91 -7.44
N TYR A 94 3.12 8.12 -7.67
CA TYR A 94 3.25 6.96 -8.54
C TYR A 94 1.97 6.63 -9.31
N ASN A 95 2.14 5.93 -10.42
CA ASN A 95 1.10 5.12 -11.03
C ASN A 95 1.60 3.70 -11.22
N ALA A 96 0.65 2.78 -11.17
CA ALA A 96 0.95 1.37 -11.29
C ALA A 96 -0.05 0.66 -12.21
N LYS A 97 0.45 -0.37 -12.91
CA LYS A 97 -0.36 -1.36 -13.60
C LYS A 97 -0.05 -2.71 -12.98
N VAL A 98 -1.06 -3.33 -12.40
CA VAL A 98 -0.92 -4.62 -11.71
C VAL A 98 -1.73 -5.66 -12.46
N LYS A 99 -1.12 -6.80 -12.76
CA LYS A 99 -1.80 -7.96 -13.33
C LYS A 99 -1.76 -9.10 -12.32
N VAL A 100 -2.93 -9.62 -12.00
CA VAL A 100 -3.13 -10.71 -11.05
C VAL A 100 -3.87 -11.87 -11.74
N PRO A 101 -3.87 -13.07 -11.15
CA PRO A 101 -4.71 -14.17 -11.66
C PRO A 101 -6.18 -13.79 -11.72
N GLU A 102 -6.92 -14.42 -12.64
CA GLU A 102 -8.37 -14.25 -12.75
C GLU A 102 -9.06 -14.62 -11.45
N GLY A 103 -10.11 -13.87 -11.11
CA GLY A 103 -10.86 -14.05 -9.87
C GLY A 103 -10.23 -13.37 -8.65
N MET A 104 -9.07 -12.72 -8.78
CA MET A 104 -8.44 -11.96 -7.71
C MET A 104 -8.52 -10.45 -7.97
N MET A 105 -8.64 -9.69 -6.90
CA MET A 105 -8.64 -8.23 -6.90
C MET A 105 -7.29 -7.71 -6.39
N ALA A 106 -6.87 -6.56 -6.90
CA ALA A 106 -5.74 -5.80 -6.37
C ALA A 106 -6.21 -4.45 -5.83
N ALA A 107 -5.60 -4.01 -4.74
CA ALA A 107 -5.78 -2.66 -4.16
C ALA A 107 -4.42 -2.12 -3.71
N MET A 108 -4.24 -0.79 -3.78
CA MET A 108 -3.00 -0.11 -3.42
C MET A 108 -3.31 1.16 -2.60
N SER A 109 -2.26 1.73 -1.99
CA SER A 109 -2.33 3.10 -1.41
C SER A 109 -2.47 4.15 -2.53
N ALA A 110 -3.60 4.12 -3.22
CA ALA A 110 -3.91 4.92 -4.41
C ALA A 110 -5.43 5.01 -4.61
N THR A 111 -5.88 5.60 -5.71
CA THR A 111 -7.27 5.48 -6.15
C THR A 111 -7.53 4.03 -6.56
N ASN A 112 -8.48 3.38 -5.88
CA ASN A 112 -8.73 1.95 -5.98
C ASN A 112 -9.99 1.61 -6.80
N PRO A 113 -9.98 0.46 -7.52
CA PRO A 113 -11.17 -0.09 -8.15
C PRO A 113 -12.18 -0.58 -7.10
N GLN A 114 -13.47 -0.41 -7.39
CA GLN A 114 -14.56 -0.87 -6.52
C GLN A 114 -15.20 -2.18 -6.99
N ALA A 115 -14.72 -2.71 -8.11
CA ALA A 115 -15.23 -3.94 -8.70
C ALA A 115 -14.09 -4.83 -9.21
N LEU A 116 -14.33 -6.14 -9.18
CA LEU A 116 -13.45 -7.14 -9.75
C LEU A 116 -13.30 -6.91 -11.27
N ASN A 117 -12.05 -6.89 -11.75
CA ASN A 117 -11.77 -6.93 -13.18
C ASN A 117 -11.61 -8.41 -13.61
N PRO A 118 -12.43 -8.93 -14.54
CA PRO A 118 -12.38 -10.33 -14.95
C PRO A 118 -11.04 -10.74 -15.54
N GLN A 119 -10.31 -9.82 -16.18
CA GLN A 119 -8.99 -10.07 -16.77
C GLN A 119 -7.85 -9.92 -15.75
N GLY A 120 -8.14 -9.58 -14.49
CA GLY A 120 -7.14 -9.38 -13.45
C GLY A 120 -6.20 -8.20 -13.71
N GLN A 121 -6.65 -7.17 -14.44
CA GLN A 121 -5.82 -6.00 -14.77
C GLN A 121 -6.32 -4.77 -14.03
N TYR A 122 -5.44 -4.14 -13.27
CA TYR A 122 -5.77 -2.99 -12.44
C TYR A 122 -4.79 -1.85 -12.70
N THR A 123 -5.30 -0.63 -12.67
CA THR A 123 -4.50 0.60 -12.77
C THR A 123 -4.71 1.44 -11.54
N PHE A 124 -3.63 2.02 -11.03
CA PHE A 124 -3.62 2.83 -9.82
C PHE A 124 -2.94 4.16 -10.10
N ASP A 125 -3.43 5.20 -9.45
CA ASP A 125 -2.85 6.52 -9.49
C ASP A 125 -2.80 7.12 -8.08
N MET A 126 -1.61 7.56 -7.70
CA MET A 126 -1.34 8.27 -6.47
C MET A 126 -0.64 9.57 -6.81
N ASP A 127 -1.43 10.61 -6.98
CA ASP A 127 -1.04 11.96 -7.38
C ASP A 127 -0.44 12.79 -6.22
N GLN A 128 -0.60 12.30 -5.01
CA GLN A 128 -0.08 12.92 -3.79
C GLN A 128 1.25 12.28 -3.39
N HIS A 129 2.18 13.11 -2.93
CA HIS A 129 3.51 12.62 -2.55
C HIS A 129 3.45 11.84 -1.24
N ILE A 130 3.92 10.60 -1.26
CA ILE A 130 4.04 9.72 -0.10
C ILE A 130 5.45 9.16 0.01
N PRO A 131 5.95 8.85 1.23
CA PRO A 131 7.19 8.10 1.38
C PRO A 131 7.00 6.63 0.99
N ALA A 132 8.10 5.95 0.68
CA ALA A 132 8.08 4.57 0.19
C ALA A 132 7.41 3.58 1.15
N TYR A 133 7.55 3.76 2.46
CA TYR A 133 6.97 2.86 3.46
C TYR A 133 5.43 2.85 3.48
N LEU A 134 4.79 3.89 2.93
CA LEU A 134 3.33 4.01 2.78
C LEU A 134 2.81 3.47 1.44
N MET A 135 3.70 3.05 0.53
CA MET A 135 3.28 2.39 -0.70
C MET A 135 2.88 0.95 -0.40
N ALA A 136 1.60 0.66 -0.52
CA ALA A 136 1.02 -0.62 -0.17
C ALA A 136 0.37 -1.32 -1.38
N LEU A 137 0.36 -2.64 -1.34
CA LEU A 137 -0.32 -3.52 -2.29
C LEU A 137 -1.00 -4.65 -1.53
N ALA A 138 -2.26 -4.91 -1.83
CA ALA A 138 -2.98 -6.10 -1.42
C ALA A 138 -3.55 -6.81 -2.66
N VAL A 139 -3.44 -8.13 -2.71
CA VAL A 139 -4.01 -8.97 -3.79
C VAL A 139 -4.68 -10.19 -3.17
N GLY A 140 -5.93 -10.44 -3.52
CA GLY A 140 -6.69 -11.57 -2.96
C GLY A 140 -8.11 -11.70 -3.49
N ASP A 141 -8.86 -12.64 -2.92
CA ASP A 141 -10.28 -12.84 -3.17
C ASP A 141 -11.09 -11.93 -2.21
N PHE A 142 -11.10 -10.64 -2.48
CA PHE A 142 -11.87 -9.67 -1.71
C PHE A 142 -12.77 -8.81 -2.60
N SER A 143 -13.76 -8.20 -1.98
CA SER A 143 -14.72 -7.31 -2.65
C SER A 143 -14.85 -6.00 -1.88
N PHE A 144 -15.36 -4.97 -2.56
CA PHE A 144 -15.59 -3.65 -1.99
C PHE A 144 -17.05 -3.43 -1.62
N ARG A 145 -17.27 -2.74 -0.52
CA ARG A 145 -18.57 -2.16 -0.15
C ARG A 145 -18.41 -0.73 0.33
N ALA A 146 -19.14 0.19 -0.28
CA ALA A 146 -19.22 1.57 0.19
C ALA A 146 -19.94 1.65 1.54
N ILE A 147 -19.43 2.49 2.44
CA ILE A 147 -20.03 2.81 3.74
C ILE A 147 -20.60 4.22 3.69
N GLY A 148 -19.84 5.16 3.16
CA GLY A 148 -20.23 6.57 2.99
C GLY A 148 -19.81 7.12 1.63
N PRO A 149 -20.02 8.42 1.38
CA PRO A 149 -19.67 9.05 0.12
C PRO A 149 -18.20 8.89 -0.27
N ARG A 150 -17.30 8.90 0.71
CA ARG A 150 -15.85 8.83 0.51
C ARG A 150 -15.18 7.76 1.36
N THR A 151 -15.95 6.83 1.91
CA THR A 151 -15.46 5.72 2.73
C THR A 151 -16.00 4.40 2.25
N GLY A 152 -15.24 3.33 2.46
CA GLY A 152 -15.63 1.98 2.12
C GLY A 152 -14.69 0.95 2.73
N VAL A 153 -15.09 -0.32 2.58
CA VAL A 153 -14.32 -1.45 3.09
C VAL A 153 -14.12 -2.51 2.01
N TYR A 154 -12.90 -3.02 1.96
CA TYR A 154 -12.53 -4.23 1.24
C TYR A 154 -12.40 -5.37 2.24
N ALA A 155 -12.97 -6.51 1.94
CA ALA A 155 -12.81 -7.73 2.72
C ALA A 155 -13.12 -8.97 1.88
N GLU A 156 -12.63 -10.13 2.32
CA GLU A 156 -13.06 -11.40 1.75
C GLU A 156 -14.57 -11.58 1.97
N SER A 157 -15.25 -12.23 1.01
CA SER A 157 -16.73 -12.24 0.93
C SER A 157 -17.44 -12.69 2.21
N ASN A 158 -16.84 -13.61 2.97
CA ASN A 158 -17.41 -14.11 4.24
C ASN A 158 -17.23 -13.18 5.43
N LEU A 159 -16.41 -12.12 5.30
CA LEU A 159 -16.22 -11.08 6.30
C LEU A 159 -16.88 -9.75 5.92
N LEU A 160 -17.17 -9.53 4.64
CA LEU A 160 -17.54 -8.23 4.11
C LEU A 160 -18.73 -7.60 4.83
N GLU A 161 -19.84 -8.32 5.00
CA GLU A 161 -21.03 -7.79 5.66
C GLU A 161 -20.80 -7.50 7.14
N LYS A 162 -19.97 -8.31 7.82
CA LYS A 162 -19.58 -8.06 9.21
C LYS A 162 -18.73 -6.80 9.32
N ALA A 163 -17.78 -6.63 8.40
CA ALA A 163 -16.94 -5.44 8.34
C ALA A 163 -17.76 -4.17 8.06
N VAL A 164 -18.71 -4.22 7.14
CA VAL A 164 -19.63 -3.11 6.85
C VAL A 164 -20.40 -2.71 8.11
N TRP A 165 -20.95 -3.68 8.84
CA TRP A 165 -21.68 -3.41 10.08
C TRP A 165 -20.76 -2.83 11.17
N GLU A 166 -19.58 -3.40 11.35
CA GLU A 166 -18.61 -2.96 12.35
C GLU A 166 -18.14 -1.52 12.10
N PHE A 167 -17.95 -1.14 10.82
CA PHE A 167 -17.38 0.14 10.39
C PHE A 167 -18.42 1.17 9.94
N GLU A 168 -19.68 0.97 10.25
CA GLU A 168 -20.80 1.84 9.80
C GLU A 168 -20.58 3.33 10.09
N ASP A 169 -19.86 3.65 11.17
CA ASP A 169 -19.58 5.03 11.57
C ASP A 169 -18.31 5.63 10.93
N LEU A 170 -17.67 4.95 9.98
CA LEU A 170 -16.39 5.37 9.39
C LEU A 170 -16.46 6.77 8.78
N GLU A 171 -17.52 7.10 8.04
CA GLU A 171 -17.69 8.44 7.45
C GLU A 171 -17.88 9.52 8.53
N LYS A 172 -18.56 9.17 9.64
CA LYS A 172 -18.72 10.09 10.77
C LYS A 172 -17.38 10.35 11.47
N MET A 173 -16.52 9.33 11.55
CA MET A 173 -15.16 9.48 12.10
C MET A 173 -14.32 10.42 11.23
N VAL A 174 -14.39 10.30 9.90
CA VAL A 174 -13.70 11.21 8.98
C VAL A 174 -14.20 12.63 9.18
N ASN A 175 -15.52 12.85 9.24
CA ASN A 175 -16.10 14.17 9.45
C ASN A 175 -15.70 14.78 10.81
N ALA A 176 -15.64 13.96 11.87
CA ALA A 176 -15.20 14.41 13.18
C ALA A 176 -13.71 14.76 13.20
N ALA A 177 -12.87 13.95 12.56
CA ALA A 177 -11.44 14.21 12.43
C ALA A 177 -11.16 15.51 11.65
N GLU A 178 -11.93 15.81 10.60
CA GLU A 178 -11.81 17.06 9.85
C GLU A 178 -12.10 18.30 10.71
N GLN A 179 -12.98 18.21 11.69
CA GLN A 179 -13.23 19.31 12.63
C GLN A 179 -12.05 19.56 13.55
N LEU A 180 -11.23 18.55 13.83
CA LEU A 180 -10.05 18.63 14.70
C LEU A 180 -8.78 19.02 13.93
N TYR A 181 -8.58 18.46 12.76
CA TYR A 181 -7.30 18.50 12.04
C TYR A 181 -7.36 19.23 10.68
N GLY A 182 -8.55 19.68 10.27
CA GLY A 182 -8.79 20.29 8.96
C GLY A 182 -9.16 19.25 7.89
N THR A 183 -9.44 19.72 6.68
CA THR A 183 -9.96 18.93 5.57
C THR A 183 -9.11 17.66 5.32
N TYR A 184 -9.77 16.53 5.13
CA TYR A 184 -9.13 15.25 4.80
C TYR A 184 -8.43 15.34 3.43
N PRO A 185 -7.09 15.22 3.37
CA PRO A 185 -6.33 15.59 2.17
C PRO A 185 -6.26 14.50 1.10
N TRP A 186 -6.67 13.25 1.42
CA TRP A 186 -6.43 12.09 0.57
C TRP A 186 -7.61 11.71 -0.34
N GLY A 187 -8.72 12.44 -0.28
CA GLY A 187 -9.93 12.21 -1.07
C GLY A 187 -10.82 11.11 -0.50
N ARG A 188 -10.50 9.84 -0.69
CA ARG A 188 -11.20 8.70 -0.08
C ARG A 188 -10.42 8.11 1.08
N TYR A 189 -11.14 7.66 2.09
CA TYR A 189 -10.63 6.86 3.20
C TYR A 189 -11.28 5.47 3.14
N ASP A 190 -10.63 4.56 2.45
CA ASP A 190 -11.08 3.17 2.40
C ASP A 190 -10.18 2.31 3.31
N VAL A 191 -10.74 1.23 3.83
CA VAL A 191 -10.03 0.27 4.68
C VAL A 191 -10.07 -1.13 4.06
N ILE A 192 -9.08 -1.96 4.34
CA ILE A 192 -9.09 -3.36 3.95
C ILE A 192 -8.83 -4.25 5.17
N VAL A 193 -9.67 -5.27 5.35
CA VAL A 193 -9.48 -6.29 6.37
C VAL A 193 -8.58 -7.38 5.79
N LEU A 194 -7.42 -7.54 6.39
CA LEU A 194 -6.40 -8.50 5.98
C LEU A 194 -6.63 -9.88 6.63
N PRO A 195 -5.96 -10.94 6.14
CA PRO A 195 -5.92 -12.24 6.82
C PRO A 195 -5.35 -12.15 8.25
N SER A 196 -5.68 -13.14 9.09
CA SER A 196 -5.29 -13.17 10.52
C SER A 196 -3.79 -13.20 10.78
N SER A 197 -2.98 -13.42 9.76
CA SER A 197 -1.51 -13.37 9.84
C SER A 197 -0.94 -11.96 9.81
N PHE A 198 -1.75 -10.93 9.56
CA PHE A 198 -1.30 -9.54 9.63
C PHE A 198 -0.88 -9.22 11.06
N PRO A 199 0.40 -8.82 11.30
CA PRO A 199 0.98 -8.82 12.65
C PRO A 199 0.67 -7.58 13.48
N PHE A 200 0.03 -6.57 12.88
CA PHE A 200 -0.28 -5.29 13.53
C PHE A 200 -1.79 -5.12 13.70
N GLY A 201 -2.20 -4.12 14.48
CA GLY A 201 -3.60 -3.70 14.56
C GLY A 201 -4.07 -3.09 13.25
N GLY A 202 -3.32 -2.12 12.77
CA GLY A 202 -3.52 -1.45 11.48
C GLY A 202 -2.21 -1.02 10.83
N MET A 203 -2.35 -0.41 9.66
CA MET A 203 -1.28 0.29 8.95
C MET A 203 -1.93 1.42 8.14
N GLU A 204 -1.43 2.61 8.34
CA GLU A 204 -1.99 3.88 7.91
C GLU A 204 -1.79 4.22 6.42
N ASN A 205 -1.71 3.25 5.53
CA ASN A 205 -1.48 3.50 4.11
C ASN A 205 -2.53 4.49 3.55
N PRO A 206 -2.13 5.61 2.93
CA PRO A 206 -3.07 6.59 2.40
C PRO A 206 -4.06 5.99 1.40
N LYS A 207 -5.34 6.36 1.51
CA LYS A 207 -6.46 5.85 0.69
C LYS A 207 -6.78 4.36 0.87
N LEU A 208 -5.99 3.59 1.64
CA LEU A 208 -6.20 2.16 1.88
C LEU A 208 -5.56 1.72 3.21
N THR A 209 -6.20 2.04 4.32
CA THR A 209 -5.76 1.58 5.64
C THR A 209 -5.88 0.05 5.74
N PHE A 210 -4.80 -0.62 6.16
CA PHE A 210 -4.82 -2.04 6.48
C PHE A 210 -5.31 -2.26 7.90
N LEU A 211 -6.15 -3.28 8.11
CA LEU A 211 -6.71 -3.64 9.42
C LEU A 211 -6.60 -5.13 9.68
N THR A 212 -6.28 -5.48 10.93
CA THR A 212 -6.40 -6.84 11.43
C THR A 212 -7.87 -7.27 11.46
N PRO A 213 -8.22 -8.54 11.18
CA PRO A 213 -9.60 -9.02 11.30
C PRO A 213 -10.11 -9.03 12.75
N SER A 214 -9.23 -8.93 13.74
CA SER A 214 -9.61 -8.84 15.16
C SER A 214 -10.44 -7.60 15.49
N VAL A 215 -10.38 -6.56 14.65
CA VAL A 215 -11.19 -5.34 14.80
C VAL A 215 -12.68 -5.60 14.58
N ILE A 216 -13.03 -6.71 13.90
CA ILE A 216 -14.43 -7.14 13.70
C ILE A 216 -14.87 -7.91 14.96
N ALA A 217 -15.10 -7.17 16.04
CA ALA A 217 -15.48 -7.73 17.34
C ALA A 217 -16.97 -8.14 17.40
N GLY A 218 -17.81 -7.56 16.55
CA GLY A 218 -19.24 -7.80 16.51
C GLY A 218 -20.05 -6.92 17.48
N ASP A 219 -19.41 -5.93 18.10
CA ASP A 219 -20.03 -5.00 19.05
C ASP A 219 -19.50 -3.57 18.93
N ARG A 220 -18.64 -3.30 17.93
CA ARG A 220 -17.98 -2.02 17.64
C ARG A 220 -17.05 -1.53 18.76
N SER A 221 -16.68 -2.38 19.71
CA SER A 221 -15.82 -2.02 20.85
C SER A 221 -14.39 -1.67 20.45
N LEU A 222 -13.91 -2.16 19.29
CA LEU A 222 -12.54 -1.96 18.81
C LEU A 222 -12.41 -0.92 17.69
N THR A 223 -13.45 -0.14 17.44
CA THR A 223 -13.44 0.91 16.39
C THR A 223 -12.50 2.07 16.70
N SER A 224 -11.99 2.18 17.93
CA SER A 224 -10.90 3.11 18.28
C SER A 224 -9.63 2.89 17.43
N LEU A 225 -9.39 1.66 16.96
CA LEU A 225 -8.29 1.38 16.04
C LEU A 225 -8.49 2.12 14.71
N LEU A 226 -9.71 2.16 14.17
CA LEU A 226 -10.01 2.91 12.94
C LEU A 226 -9.74 4.41 13.13
N ALA A 227 -10.11 4.95 14.29
CA ALA A 227 -9.84 6.35 14.61
C ALA A 227 -8.33 6.64 14.73
N HIS A 228 -7.57 5.70 15.28
CA HIS A 228 -6.10 5.76 15.35
C HIS A 228 -5.48 5.82 13.95
N GLU A 229 -5.81 4.87 13.09
CA GLU A 229 -5.30 4.82 11.71
C GLU A 229 -5.75 6.03 10.88
N LEU A 230 -6.97 6.52 11.12
CA LEU A 230 -7.47 7.73 10.47
C LEU A 230 -6.66 8.96 10.89
N ALA A 231 -6.29 9.09 12.17
CA ALA A 231 -5.50 10.22 12.67
C ALA A 231 -4.12 10.29 12.00
N HIS A 232 -3.55 9.15 11.63
CA HIS A 232 -2.32 9.09 10.85
C HIS A 232 -2.42 9.77 9.49
N SER A 233 -3.61 9.98 8.94
CA SER A 233 -3.79 10.74 7.69
C SER A 233 -3.20 12.15 7.77
N TRP A 234 -3.18 12.75 8.93
CA TRP A 234 -2.54 14.06 9.20
C TRP A 234 -1.18 13.88 9.87
N SER A 235 -1.11 13.13 10.97
CA SER A 235 0.13 12.89 11.72
C SER A 235 0.77 11.56 11.29
N GLY A 236 1.77 11.62 10.45
CA GLY A 236 2.43 10.48 9.81
C GLY A 236 2.40 10.60 8.28
N ASN A 237 1.23 10.70 7.67
CA ASN A 237 1.09 10.71 6.22
C ASN A 237 1.25 12.11 5.61
N LEU A 238 0.53 13.10 6.11
CA LEU A 238 0.64 14.48 5.63
C LEU A 238 1.91 15.13 6.19
N VAL A 239 2.10 15.06 7.49
CA VAL A 239 3.31 15.48 8.20
C VAL A 239 4.07 14.22 8.61
N THR A 240 5.17 13.94 7.92
CA THR A 240 5.98 12.74 8.10
C THR A 240 7.34 13.09 8.70
N ASN A 241 7.93 12.20 9.47
CA ASN A 241 9.29 12.30 9.97
C ASN A 241 10.27 12.57 8.82
N ALA A 242 11.33 13.34 9.06
CA ALA A 242 12.41 13.51 8.10
C ALA A 242 13.29 12.24 8.07
N THR A 243 13.54 11.65 9.23
CA THR A 243 14.29 10.41 9.42
C THR A 243 13.55 9.48 10.39
N TRP A 244 14.02 8.24 10.55
CA TRP A 244 13.52 7.31 11.56
C TRP A 244 14.08 7.58 12.97
N GLU A 245 14.89 8.61 13.14
CA GLU A 245 15.46 9.05 14.42
C GLU A 245 14.68 10.23 15.06
N ASP A 246 13.67 10.78 14.33
CA ASP A 246 12.87 11.94 14.77
C ASP A 246 11.75 11.57 15.75
#